data_e56fc282a5243321fdc17b68f290ec27
#
_entry.id   e56fc282a5243321fdc17b68f290ec27
#
_cell.length_a   1.000
_cell.length_b   1.000
_cell.length_c   1.000
_cell.angle_alpha   90.00
_cell.angle_beta   90.00
_cell.angle_gamma   90.00
#
_symmetry.space_group_name_H-M   'P 1'
#
loop_
_entity.id
_entity.type
_entity.pdbx_description
1 polymer ?
#
loop_
_entity_poly.entity_id
_entity_poly.type
_entity_poly.pdbx_seq_one_letter_code
_entity_poly.pdbx_strand_id
1 'polypeptide(L)'
;HDYVMSKFNSNELIDGNPITAGLRRVAEVVLGEITSTGPVKVFPAQDPNGPGRATVVYEVIIREYETGNIKRYADTADVWHGNTDDLFCAHPVATASTRAEGRALRKALKLRVLAAEELAKKDIVEIVQQATSRPTDGNWNPQEKISVQQVSFIDTKCRQLDIDVANFINSGTDVYKNINEINKDTASKMIKQLNNYQNGEADIPAAITSYKPNWRG
;
A
#
# COMPACT_ATOMS: atom_id res chain seq x y z
N HIS A 1 17.97 -17.02 11.27
CA HIS A 1 17.39 -16.44 10.04
C HIS A 1 16.49 -17.46 9.34
N ASP A 2 17.01 -18.60 8.91
CA ASP A 2 16.26 -19.60 8.12
C ASP A 2 15.04 -20.16 8.87
N TYR A 3 15.17 -20.42 10.17
CA TYR A 3 14.05 -20.83 11.01
C TYR A 3 12.92 -19.78 11.02
N VAL A 4 13.26 -18.50 11.16
CA VAL A 4 12.27 -17.42 11.15
C VAL A 4 11.63 -17.30 9.78
N MET A 5 12.43 -17.36 8.71
CA MET A 5 11.91 -17.30 7.34
C MET A 5 10.96 -18.45 7.01
N SER A 6 11.20 -19.65 7.55
CA SER A 6 10.29 -20.80 7.36
C SER A 6 8.91 -20.66 8.02
N LYS A 7 8.72 -19.64 8.87
CA LYS A 7 7.43 -19.37 9.53
C LYS A 7 6.50 -18.44 8.72
N PHE A 8 7.01 -17.82 7.65
CA PHE A 8 6.18 -17.01 6.76
C PHE A 8 5.37 -17.90 5.82
N ASN A 9 4.12 -17.51 5.58
CA ASN A 9 3.30 -18.07 4.53
C ASN A 9 3.73 -17.49 3.17
N SER A 10 3.48 -18.20 2.08
CA SER A 10 3.86 -17.75 0.74
C SER A 10 3.25 -16.40 0.34
N ASN A 11 2.04 -16.11 0.79
CA ASN A 11 1.34 -14.85 0.58
C ASN A 11 1.84 -13.69 1.46
N GLU A 12 2.74 -13.96 2.39
CA GLU A 12 3.37 -12.94 3.25
C GLU A 12 4.77 -12.55 2.76
N LEU A 13 5.20 -13.12 1.64
CA LEU A 13 6.50 -12.86 1.02
C LEU A 13 6.32 -12.30 -0.39
N ILE A 14 7.03 -11.23 -0.69
CA ILE A 14 7.11 -10.61 -2.01
C ILE A 14 8.57 -10.63 -2.44
N ASP A 15 8.89 -11.36 -3.50
CA ASP A 15 10.27 -11.57 -3.96
C ASP A 15 11.22 -12.00 -2.81
N GLY A 16 10.74 -12.86 -1.90
CA GLY A 16 11.48 -13.32 -0.73
C GLY A 16 11.54 -12.32 0.43
N ASN A 17 10.90 -11.15 0.32
CA ASN A 17 10.86 -10.12 1.36
C ASN A 17 9.52 -10.14 2.10
N PRO A 18 9.51 -10.20 3.43
CA PRO A 18 8.28 -10.28 4.20
C PRO A 18 7.52 -8.94 4.20
N ILE A 19 6.20 -9.02 4.12
CA ILE A 19 5.31 -7.88 4.36
C ILE A 19 5.20 -7.61 5.87
N THR A 20 4.92 -6.36 6.26
CA THR A 20 4.83 -5.95 7.68
C THR A 20 3.77 -6.75 8.46
N ALA A 21 2.63 -7.08 7.84
CA ALA A 21 1.63 -7.94 8.47
C ALA A 21 2.16 -9.35 8.78
N GLY A 22 2.95 -9.94 7.86
CA GLY A 22 3.63 -11.22 8.06
C GLY A 22 4.68 -11.14 9.16
N LEU A 23 5.47 -10.05 9.19
CA LEU A 23 6.45 -9.80 10.25
C LEU A 23 5.80 -9.76 11.64
N ARG A 24 4.64 -9.09 11.76
CA ARG A 24 3.88 -9.01 13.01
C ARG A 24 3.43 -10.40 13.47
N ARG A 25 2.78 -11.16 12.60
CA ARG A 25 2.34 -12.52 12.90
C ARG A 25 3.49 -13.44 13.29
N VAL A 26 4.58 -13.41 12.54
CA VAL A 26 5.75 -14.25 12.82
C VAL A 26 6.43 -13.83 14.13
N ALA A 27 6.49 -12.53 14.45
CA ALA A 27 7.00 -12.07 15.74
C ALA A 27 6.17 -12.61 16.91
N GLU A 28 4.86 -12.64 16.80
CA GLU A 28 3.97 -13.23 17.81
C GLU A 28 4.16 -14.76 17.93
N VAL A 29 4.41 -15.46 16.82
CA VAL A 29 4.64 -16.92 16.86
C VAL A 29 6.01 -17.27 17.45
N VAL A 30 7.04 -16.47 17.16
CA VAL A 30 8.44 -16.85 17.47
C VAL A 30 8.94 -16.21 18.76
N LEU A 31 8.55 -14.98 19.05
CA LEU A 31 9.12 -14.19 20.16
C LEU A 31 8.19 -14.10 21.35
N GLY A 32 6.93 -13.74 21.14
CA GLY A 32 6.00 -13.49 22.22
C GLY A 32 4.82 -12.60 21.84
N GLU A 33 3.98 -12.32 22.81
CA GLU A 33 2.81 -11.47 22.65
C GLU A 33 3.22 -10.00 22.37
N ILE A 34 2.70 -9.41 21.31
CA ILE A 34 2.82 -7.97 21.07
C ILE A 34 1.82 -7.25 22.00
N THR A 35 2.33 -6.68 23.08
CA THR A 35 1.50 -6.02 24.10
C THR A 35 1.14 -4.58 23.72
N SER A 36 1.97 -3.93 22.90
CA SER A 36 1.72 -2.59 22.37
C SER A 36 2.48 -2.36 21.08
N THR A 37 1.90 -1.60 20.18
CA THR A 37 2.53 -1.18 18.93
C THR A 37 1.95 0.15 18.49
N GLY A 38 2.80 1.08 18.05
CA GLY A 38 2.35 2.38 17.58
C GLY A 38 3.48 3.38 17.35
N PRO A 39 3.15 4.51 16.67
CA PRO A 39 4.09 5.60 16.49
C PRO A 39 4.33 6.33 17.81
N VAL A 40 5.62 6.50 18.17
CA VAL A 40 6.05 7.27 19.37
C VAL A 40 6.31 8.72 19.03
N LYS A 41 6.78 9.01 17.80
CA LYS A 41 6.96 10.37 17.28
C LYS A 41 6.62 10.42 15.80
N VAL A 42 5.99 11.50 15.41
CA VAL A 42 5.65 11.79 14.02
C VAL A 42 6.12 13.21 13.69
N PHE A 43 6.86 13.33 12.60
CA PHE A 43 7.34 14.59 12.05
C PHE A 43 6.76 14.75 10.65
N PRO A 44 5.56 15.34 10.50
CA PRO A 44 4.96 15.62 9.20
C PRO A 44 5.67 16.81 8.54
N ALA A 45 5.50 16.97 7.22
CA ALA A 45 5.91 18.19 6.55
C ALA A 45 5.23 19.41 7.19
N GLN A 46 5.99 20.48 7.38
CA GLN A 46 5.45 21.72 7.95
C GLN A 46 4.66 22.55 6.93
N ASP A 47 4.96 22.40 5.63
CA ASP A 47 4.24 23.06 4.56
C ASP A 47 3.04 22.20 4.13
N PRO A 48 1.79 22.63 4.40
CA PRO A 48 0.60 21.87 4.00
C PRO A 48 0.39 21.82 2.48
N ASN A 49 1.04 22.71 1.73
CA ASN A 49 0.98 22.77 0.27
C ASN A 49 2.21 22.11 -0.39
N GLY A 50 3.18 21.68 0.42
CA GLY A 50 4.37 21.01 -0.06
C GLY A 50 4.13 19.55 -0.41
N PRO A 51 5.11 18.90 -1.08
CA PRO A 51 5.03 17.46 -1.36
C PRO A 51 4.92 16.66 -0.06
N GLY A 52 4.09 15.62 -0.08
CA GLY A 52 3.87 14.75 1.08
C GLY A 52 5.19 14.20 1.61
N ARG A 53 5.48 14.49 2.88
CA ARG A 53 6.67 14.01 3.59
C ARG A 53 6.33 13.74 5.05
N ALA A 54 6.83 12.63 5.58
CA ALA A 54 6.78 12.36 7.01
C ALA A 54 7.96 11.50 7.43
N THR A 55 8.39 11.70 8.68
CA THR A 55 9.29 10.79 9.38
C THR A 55 8.56 10.27 10.61
N VAL A 56 8.57 8.96 10.81
CA VAL A 56 7.89 8.31 11.93
C VAL A 56 8.89 7.46 12.70
N VAL A 57 8.89 7.63 14.02
CA VAL A 57 9.52 6.70 14.97
C VAL A 57 8.42 5.76 15.47
N TYR A 58 8.61 4.48 15.31
CA TYR A 58 7.62 3.45 15.66
C TYR A 58 8.20 2.48 16.67
N GLU A 59 7.41 2.09 17.67
CA GLU A 59 7.79 1.14 18.71
C GLU A 59 6.88 -0.08 18.69
N VAL A 60 7.49 -1.25 18.90
CA VAL A 60 6.81 -2.52 19.14
C VAL A 60 7.28 -3.06 20.48
N ILE A 61 6.35 -3.38 21.37
CA ILE A 61 6.62 -3.93 22.69
C ILE A 61 6.15 -5.38 22.71
N ILE A 62 7.08 -6.29 23.02
CA ILE A 62 6.86 -7.75 23.01
C ILE A 62 7.11 -8.29 24.42
N ARG A 63 6.15 -9.10 24.93
CA ARG A 63 6.36 -9.94 26.09
C ARG A 63 6.85 -11.30 25.61
N GLU A 64 8.11 -11.63 25.87
CA GLU A 64 8.72 -12.89 25.43
C GLU A 64 8.07 -14.10 26.11
N TYR A 65 7.77 -15.16 25.35
CA TYR A 65 7.19 -16.40 25.89
C TYR A 65 8.16 -17.13 26.82
N GLU A 66 9.46 -17.16 26.48
CA GLU A 66 10.45 -17.93 27.24
C GLU A 66 10.76 -17.30 28.60
N THR A 67 10.83 -15.98 28.67
CA THR A 67 11.32 -15.27 29.86
C THR A 67 10.25 -14.47 30.59
N GLY A 68 9.12 -14.20 29.93
CA GLY A 68 8.09 -13.26 30.39
C GLY A 68 8.54 -11.80 30.38
N ASN A 69 9.77 -11.51 29.97
CA ASN A 69 10.32 -10.16 29.95
C ASN A 69 9.67 -9.30 28.86
N ILE A 70 9.53 -8.02 29.14
CA ILE A 70 9.07 -7.04 28.18
C ILE A 70 10.27 -6.45 27.46
N LYS A 71 10.30 -6.59 26.13
CA LYS A 71 11.31 -5.98 25.27
C LYS A 71 10.69 -4.94 24.34
N ARG A 72 11.42 -3.87 24.13
CA ARG A 72 11.03 -2.76 23.25
C ARG A 72 11.92 -2.72 22.03
N TYR A 73 11.30 -2.66 20.86
CA TYR A 73 11.98 -2.55 19.58
C TYR A 73 11.46 -1.32 18.87
N ALA A 74 12.34 -0.39 18.55
CA ALA A 74 11.96 0.83 17.84
C ALA A 74 12.82 1.04 16.61
N ASP A 75 12.23 1.63 15.60
CA ASP A 75 12.94 2.09 14.41
C ASP A 75 12.25 3.31 13.80
N THR A 76 12.92 3.90 12.82
CA THR A 76 12.49 5.13 12.15
C THR A 76 12.39 4.89 10.66
N ALA A 77 11.37 5.44 10.03
CA ALA A 77 11.27 5.52 8.58
C ALA A 77 10.82 6.90 8.15
N ASP A 78 11.29 7.32 7.00
CA ASP A 78 10.86 8.51 6.30
C ASP A 78 10.18 8.15 4.97
N VAL A 79 9.28 9.01 4.55
CA VAL A 79 8.59 8.94 3.26
C VAL A 79 8.59 10.32 2.63
N TRP A 80 8.98 10.39 1.38
CA TRP A 80 8.94 11.57 0.53
C TRP A 80 8.98 11.14 -0.94
N HIS A 81 8.65 12.03 -1.87
CA HIS A 81 8.54 11.72 -3.30
C HIS A 81 9.82 11.15 -3.95
N GLY A 82 10.99 11.31 -3.32
CA GLY A 82 12.26 10.73 -3.80
C GLY A 82 12.53 9.30 -3.32
N ASN A 83 11.77 8.77 -2.36
CA ASN A 83 11.96 7.42 -1.83
C ASN A 83 10.69 6.56 -1.85
N THR A 84 9.62 7.05 -2.46
CA THR A 84 8.37 6.30 -2.61
C THR A 84 7.54 6.88 -3.77
N ASP A 85 6.55 6.13 -4.22
CA ASP A 85 5.63 6.55 -5.27
C ASP A 85 4.65 7.63 -4.77
N ASP A 86 4.15 8.47 -5.69
CA ASP A 86 3.24 9.57 -5.39
C ASP A 86 1.98 9.14 -4.65
N LEU A 87 1.46 7.94 -4.95
CA LEU A 87 0.31 7.36 -4.25
C LEU A 87 0.56 7.21 -2.74
N PHE A 88 1.76 6.80 -2.36
CA PHE A 88 2.14 6.65 -0.95
C PHE A 88 2.52 7.99 -0.32
N CYS A 89 3.02 8.94 -1.12
CA CYS A 89 3.24 10.32 -0.67
C CYS A 89 1.92 11.06 -0.38
N ALA A 90 0.78 10.62 -0.93
CA ALA A 90 -0.53 11.14 -0.56
C ALA A 90 -0.89 10.86 0.93
N HIS A 91 -0.33 9.77 1.49
CA HIS A 91 -0.52 9.37 2.88
C HIS A 91 0.84 9.12 3.58
N PRO A 92 1.71 10.14 3.68
CA PRO A 92 3.11 9.92 4.05
C PRO A 92 3.28 9.40 5.48
N VAL A 93 2.43 9.82 6.41
CA VAL A 93 2.48 9.36 7.81
C VAL A 93 2.12 7.88 7.91
N ALA A 94 1.05 7.45 7.22
CA ALA A 94 0.63 6.05 7.23
C ALA A 94 1.71 5.15 6.60
N THR A 95 2.26 5.55 5.46
CA THR A 95 3.32 4.81 4.77
C THR A 95 4.60 4.74 5.60
N ALA A 96 5.02 5.86 6.21
CA ALA A 96 6.19 5.90 7.09
C ALA A 96 5.98 5.03 8.34
N SER A 97 4.77 5.01 8.91
CA SER A 97 4.43 4.16 10.05
C SER A 97 4.59 2.68 9.71
N THR A 98 4.04 2.22 8.58
CA THR A 98 4.17 0.83 8.14
C THR A 98 5.63 0.43 7.91
N ARG A 99 6.42 1.29 7.26
CA ARG A 99 7.85 1.05 7.06
C ARG A 99 8.63 1.01 8.38
N ALA A 100 8.35 1.93 9.30
CA ALA A 100 9.02 1.97 10.61
C ALA A 100 8.66 0.74 11.47
N GLU A 101 7.39 0.30 11.44
CA GLU A 101 6.95 -0.94 12.08
C GLU A 101 7.69 -2.14 11.52
N GLY A 102 7.73 -2.31 10.18
CA GLY A 102 8.45 -3.38 9.51
C GLY A 102 9.92 -3.44 9.94
N ARG A 103 10.59 -2.29 10.05
CA ARG A 103 11.98 -2.18 10.55
C ARG A 103 12.11 -2.61 12.01
N ALA A 104 11.21 -2.16 12.87
CA ALA A 104 11.23 -2.55 14.30
C ALA A 104 11.02 -4.06 14.47
N LEU A 105 10.07 -4.65 13.75
CA LEU A 105 9.82 -6.10 13.77
C LEU A 105 10.98 -6.91 13.19
N ARG A 106 11.62 -6.45 12.11
CA ARG A 106 12.82 -7.10 11.57
C ARG A 106 13.97 -7.11 12.59
N LYS A 107 14.16 -6.00 13.32
CA LYS A 107 15.12 -5.94 14.42
C LYS A 107 14.80 -6.97 15.48
N ALA A 108 13.54 -7.07 15.91
CA ALA A 108 13.09 -8.04 16.90
C ALA A 108 13.39 -9.48 16.45
N LEU A 109 13.06 -9.79 15.19
CA LEU A 109 13.25 -11.12 14.58
C LEU A 109 14.68 -11.39 14.11
N LYS A 110 15.59 -10.40 14.22
CA LYS A 110 16.99 -10.47 13.73
C LYS A 110 17.09 -10.87 12.26
N LEU A 111 16.15 -10.37 11.44
CA LEU A 111 16.14 -10.60 9.99
C LEU A 111 17.06 -9.63 9.27
N ARG A 112 17.77 -10.12 8.24
CA ARG A 112 18.66 -9.33 7.40
C ARG A 112 18.02 -8.87 6.09
N VAL A 113 16.88 -9.45 5.72
CA VAL A 113 16.10 -9.07 4.54
C VAL A 113 15.33 -7.77 4.80
N LEU A 114 15.03 -7.01 3.76
CA LEU A 114 14.18 -5.83 3.87
C LEU A 114 12.71 -6.24 4.02
N ALA A 115 11.88 -5.39 4.60
CA ALA A 115 10.44 -5.55 4.48
C ALA A 115 10.00 -5.14 3.07
N ALA A 116 8.99 -5.80 2.54
CA ALA A 116 8.52 -5.55 1.17
C ALA A 116 8.15 -4.07 0.95
N GLU A 117 7.56 -3.43 1.95
CA GLU A 117 7.17 -2.02 1.91
C GLU A 117 8.35 -1.03 1.90
N GLU A 118 9.57 -1.51 2.20
CA GLU A 118 10.79 -0.71 2.10
C GLU A 118 11.37 -0.69 0.68
N LEU A 119 10.95 -1.63 -0.16
CA LEU A 119 11.38 -1.71 -1.56
C LEU A 119 10.49 -0.76 -2.37
N ALA A 120 11.03 0.38 -2.75
CA ALA A 120 10.33 1.40 -3.55
C ALA A 120 10.22 0.99 -5.03
N LYS A 121 9.47 -0.09 -5.32
CA LYS A 121 9.16 -0.48 -6.70
C LYS A 121 7.66 -0.47 -6.92
N LYS A 122 7.22 0.07 -8.06
CA LYS A 122 5.80 0.17 -8.47
C LYS A 122 5.06 -1.17 -8.39
N ASP A 123 5.72 -2.27 -8.74
CA ASP A 123 5.13 -3.61 -8.78
C ASP A 123 4.79 -4.16 -7.39
N ILE A 124 5.55 -3.76 -6.37
CA ILE A 124 5.34 -4.22 -4.98
C ILE A 124 4.08 -3.60 -4.38
N VAL A 125 3.73 -2.39 -4.79
CA VAL A 125 2.51 -1.69 -4.34
C VAL A 125 1.26 -2.49 -4.65
N GLU A 126 1.14 -3.02 -5.86
CA GLU A 126 0.00 -3.84 -6.26
C GLU A 126 -0.05 -5.15 -5.46
N ILE A 127 1.10 -5.77 -5.25
CA ILE A 127 1.20 -7.05 -4.54
C ILE A 127 0.95 -6.86 -3.03
N VAL A 128 1.46 -5.78 -2.41
CA VAL A 128 1.15 -5.47 -1.00
C VAL A 128 -0.32 -5.14 -0.83
N GLN A 129 -0.93 -4.39 -1.74
CA GLN A 129 -2.38 -4.13 -1.70
C GLN A 129 -3.19 -5.42 -1.90
N GLN A 130 -2.75 -6.35 -2.73
CA GLN A 130 -3.39 -7.66 -2.90
C GLN A 130 -3.18 -8.57 -1.68
N ALA A 131 -2.00 -8.55 -1.05
CA ALA A 131 -1.69 -9.37 0.12
C ALA A 131 -2.26 -8.80 1.43
N THR A 132 -2.41 -7.48 1.57
CA THR A 132 -3.03 -6.81 2.72
C THR A 132 -4.53 -6.56 2.56
N SER A 133 -5.06 -6.57 1.34
CA SER A 133 -6.47 -6.82 1.13
C SER A 133 -6.72 -8.23 1.65
N ARG A 134 -7.14 -8.33 2.93
CA ARG A 134 -7.72 -9.56 3.42
C ARG A 134 -8.64 -10.09 2.32
N PRO A 135 -8.67 -11.41 2.05
CA PRO A 135 -9.89 -12.01 1.59
C PRO A 135 -10.89 -11.63 2.70
N THR A 136 -11.68 -10.61 2.47
CA THR A 136 -12.88 -10.39 3.26
C THR A 136 -13.60 -11.70 3.15
N ASP A 137 -13.72 -12.40 4.27
CA ASP A 137 -14.42 -13.66 4.44
C ASP A 137 -15.48 -13.83 3.36
N GLY A 138 -15.21 -14.65 2.34
CA GLY A 138 -16.16 -15.19 1.37
C GLY A 138 -17.12 -14.26 0.62
N ASN A 139 -17.05 -12.95 0.79
CA ASN A 139 -18.06 -12.01 0.33
C ASN A 139 -17.53 -10.94 -0.63
N TRP A 140 -16.50 -11.28 -1.47
CA TRP A 140 -16.16 -10.42 -2.59
C TRP A 140 -17.27 -10.49 -3.64
N ASN A 141 -18.11 -9.47 -3.70
CA ASN A 141 -19.14 -9.35 -4.70
C ASN A 141 -18.63 -8.47 -5.86
N PRO A 142 -18.33 -9.04 -7.04
CA PRO A 142 -17.84 -8.28 -8.20
C PRO A 142 -18.85 -7.24 -8.69
N GLN A 143 -20.13 -7.40 -8.36
CA GLN A 143 -21.22 -6.48 -8.72
C GLN A 143 -21.41 -5.34 -7.71
N GLU A 144 -20.69 -5.34 -6.59
CA GLU A 144 -20.70 -4.18 -5.71
C GLU A 144 -20.15 -2.93 -6.39
N LYS A 145 -20.69 -1.77 -5.99
CA LYS A 145 -20.22 -0.47 -6.47
C LYS A 145 -18.74 -0.28 -6.16
N ILE A 146 -18.07 0.44 -7.03
CA ILE A 146 -16.67 0.87 -6.88
C ILE A 146 -16.40 1.43 -5.47
N SER A 147 -15.27 1.07 -4.88
CA SER A 147 -14.87 1.63 -3.58
C SER A 147 -14.31 3.04 -3.73
N VAL A 148 -14.38 3.83 -2.64
CA VAL A 148 -13.78 5.17 -2.58
C VAL A 148 -12.28 5.13 -2.91
N GLN A 149 -11.59 4.08 -2.48
CA GLN A 149 -10.16 3.87 -2.76
C GLN A 149 -9.90 3.65 -4.26
N GLN A 150 -10.71 2.81 -4.92
CA GLN A 150 -10.60 2.61 -6.36
C GLN A 150 -10.90 3.88 -7.15
N VAL A 151 -11.89 4.67 -6.73
CA VAL A 151 -12.19 5.98 -7.33
C VAL A 151 -10.99 6.91 -7.24
N SER A 152 -10.43 7.06 -6.04
CA SER A 152 -9.26 7.92 -5.79
C SER A 152 -8.04 7.47 -6.60
N PHE A 153 -7.82 6.15 -6.72
CA PHE A 153 -6.74 5.60 -7.51
C PHE A 153 -6.89 5.92 -9.00
N ILE A 154 -8.08 5.68 -9.58
CA ILE A 154 -8.34 5.95 -10.99
C ILE A 154 -8.18 7.44 -11.30
N ASP A 155 -8.72 8.33 -10.45
CA ASP A 155 -8.57 9.78 -10.62
C ASP A 155 -7.10 10.22 -10.60
N THR A 156 -6.34 9.75 -9.62
CA THR A 156 -4.91 10.07 -9.50
C THR A 156 -4.12 9.60 -10.71
N LYS A 157 -4.35 8.37 -11.19
CA LYS A 157 -3.67 7.81 -12.35
C LYS A 157 -4.05 8.52 -13.65
N CYS A 158 -5.32 8.82 -13.84
CA CYS A 158 -5.77 9.60 -15.01
C CYS A 158 -5.11 10.97 -15.04
N ARG A 159 -5.00 11.65 -13.89
CA ARG A 159 -4.28 12.93 -13.78
C ARG A 159 -2.80 12.81 -14.15
N GLN A 160 -2.11 11.78 -13.64
CA GLN A 160 -0.68 11.55 -13.93
C GLN A 160 -0.43 11.27 -15.41
N LEU A 161 -1.35 10.61 -16.09
CA LEU A 161 -1.25 10.21 -17.50
C LEU A 161 -1.90 11.20 -18.46
N ASP A 162 -2.39 12.34 -17.97
CA ASP A 162 -3.16 13.33 -18.74
C ASP A 162 -4.39 12.72 -19.46
N ILE A 163 -5.09 11.82 -18.78
CA ILE A 163 -6.28 11.10 -19.27
C ILE A 163 -7.54 11.76 -18.71
N ASP A 164 -8.51 12.08 -19.57
CA ASP A 164 -9.85 12.50 -19.17
C ASP A 164 -10.63 11.33 -18.56
N VAL A 165 -11.02 11.47 -17.28
CA VAL A 165 -11.67 10.37 -16.54
C VAL A 165 -13.01 9.97 -17.16
N ALA A 166 -13.83 10.94 -17.59
CA ALA A 166 -15.15 10.66 -18.18
C ALA A 166 -15.02 9.90 -19.50
N ASN A 167 -14.07 10.29 -20.35
CA ASN A 167 -13.80 9.60 -21.60
C ASN A 167 -13.18 8.20 -21.34
N PHE A 168 -12.33 8.08 -20.33
CA PHE A 168 -11.70 6.80 -19.98
C PHE A 168 -12.73 5.77 -19.49
N ILE A 169 -13.61 6.13 -18.57
CA ILE A 169 -14.63 5.20 -18.05
C ILE A 169 -15.63 4.77 -19.13
N ASN A 170 -15.78 5.58 -20.19
CA ASN A 170 -16.67 5.32 -21.34
C ASN A 170 -15.90 4.82 -22.57
N SER A 171 -14.64 4.47 -22.46
CA SER A 171 -13.85 3.91 -23.57
C SER A 171 -14.17 2.44 -23.90
N GLY A 172 -14.93 1.78 -23.04
CA GLY A 172 -15.42 0.41 -23.24
C GLY A 172 -16.79 0.34 -23.92
N THR A 173 -17.45 -0.80 -23.75
CA THR A 173 -18.79 -1.06 -24.31
C THR A 173 -19.93 -0.46 -23.49
N ASP A 174 -19.68 -0.23 -22.21
CA ASP A 174 -20.67 0.28 -21.27
C ASP A 174 -20.53 1.81 -21.14
N VAL A 175 -21.66 2.49 -20.95
CA VAL A 175 -21.72 3.95 -20.82
C VAL A 175 -22.12 4.30 -19.38
N TYR A 176 -21.26 5.05 -18.69
CA TYR A 176 -21.46 5.49 -17.32
C TYR A 176 -21.60 7.02 -17.25
N LYS A 177 -22.57 7.52 -16.47
CA LYS A 177 -22.72 8.96 -16.23
C LYS A 177 -21.64 9.52 -15.31
N ASN A 178 -21.19 8.68 -14.36
CA ASN A 178 -20.12 9.02 -13.45
C ASN A 178 -19.40 7.75 -12.97
N ILE A 179 -18.22 7.92 -12.39
CA ILE A 179 -17.38 6.80 -11.92
C ILE A 179 -18.03 5.96 -10.80
N ASN A 180 -18.98 6.53 -10.03
CA ASN A 180 -19.63 5.81 -8.93
C ASN A 180 -20.67 4.77 -9.41
N GLU A 181 -20.98 4.74 -10.70
CA GLU A 181 -21.88 3.73 -11.30
C GLU A 181 -21.14 2.44 -11.63
N ILE A 182 -19.82 2.47 -11.69
CA ILE A 182 -18.95 1.33 -12.01
C ILE A 182 -18.96 0.32 -10.87
N ASN A 183 -18.96 -0.97 -11.19
CA ASN A 183 -18.77 -2.03 -10.20
C ASN A 183 -17.28 -2.29 -9.92
N LYS A 184 -17.00 -3.02 -8.81
CA LYS A 184 -15.63 -3.34 -8.38
C LYS A 184 -14.81 -4.11 -9.42
N ASP A 185 -15.43 -5.02 -10.16
CA ASP A 185 -14.75 -5.81 -11.19
C ASP A 185 -14.32 -4.93 -12.37
N THR A 186 -15.23 -4.09 -12.87
CA THR A 186 -14.93 -3.14 -13.94
C THR A 186 -13.85 -2.15 -13.50
N ALA A 187 -13.94 -1.63 -12.27
CA ALA A 187 -12.91 -0.76 -11.71
C ALA A 187 -11.53 -1.43 -11.66
N SER A 188 -11.46 -2.69 -11.27
CA SER A 188 -10.21 -3.46 -11.25
C SER A 188 -9.60 -3.64 -12.65
N LYS A 189 -10.44 -3.87 -13.67
CA LYS A 189 -9.99 -3.93 -15.06
C LYS A 189 -9.46 -2.59 -15.56
N MET A 190 -10.13 -1.50 -15.21
CA MET A 190 -9.71 -0.12 -15.54
C MET A 190 -8.38 0.24 -14.87
N ILE A 191 -8.19 -0.12 -13.61
CA ILE A 191 -6.93 0.07 -12.88
C ILE A 191 -5.79 -0.68 -13.59
N LYS A 192 -6.02 -1.93 -13.98
CA LYS A 192 -5.03 -2.71 -14.74
C LYS A 192 -4.67 -2.03 -16.06
N GLN A 193 -5.65 -1.49 -16.78
CA GLN A 193 -5.42 -0.78 -18.04
C GLN A 193 -4.59 0.51 -17.84
N LEU A 194 -4.88 1.29 -16.79
CA LEU A 194 -4.09 2.48 -16.44
C LEU A 194 -2.64 2.14 -16.09
N ASN A 195 -2.41 1.02 -15.42
CA ASN A 195 -1.06 0.55 -15.14
C ASN A 195 -0.32 0.13 -16.43
N ASN A 196 -0.98 -0.54 -17.37
CA ASN A 196 -0.39 -0.88 -18.67
C ASN A 196 0.01 0.38 -19.45
N TYR A 197 -0.82 1.43 -19.43
CA TYR A 197 -0.47 2.73 -20.02
C TYR A 197 0.76 3.35 -19.35
N GLN A 198 0.82 3.33 -18.03
CA GLN A 198 1.94 3.89 -17.28
C GLN A 198 3.25 3.14 -17.54
N ASN A 199 3.19 1.82 -17.70
CA ASN A 199 4.35 0.97 -17.95
C ASN A 199 4.80 0.98 -19.43
N GLY A 200 4.04 1.64 -20.32
CA GLY A 200 4.32 1.61 -21.76
C GLY A 200 3.97 0.28 -22.43
N GLU A 201 3.17 -0.56 -21.76
CA GLU A 201 2.70 -1.84 -22.31
C GLU A 201 1.52 -1.66 -23.26
N ALA A 202 0.88 -0.50 -23.24
CA ALA A 202 -0.18 -0.09 -24.15
C ALA A 202 -0.12 1.41 -24.42
N ASP A 203 -0.50 1.84 -25.63
CA ASP A 203 -0.59 3.25 -25.99
C ASP A 203 -1.88 3.88 -25.46
N ILE A 204 -1.79 5.13 -25.00
CA ILE A 204 -2.97 5.89 -24.57
C ILE A 204 -3.72 6.38 -25.81
N PRO A 205 -4.99 5.97 -26.02
CA PRO A 205 -5.77 6.45 -27.16
C PRO A 205 -5.97 7.98 -27.12
N ALA A 206 -5.78 8.65 -28.23
CA ALA A 206 -5.94 10.11 -28.34
C ALA A 206 -7.35 10.61 -27.92
N ALA A 207 -8.36 9.74 -28.04
CA ALA A 207 -9.74 10.08 -27.66
C ALA A 207 -9.96 10.27 -26.16
N ILE A 208 -9.05 9.78 -25.31
CA ILE A 208 -9.16 9.88 -23.85
C ILE A 208 -8.11 10.80 -23.23
N THR A 209 -7.30 11.48 -24.02
CA THR A 209 -6.29 12.44 -23.53
C THR A 209 -6.94 13.78 -23.10
N SER A 210 -6.18 14.60 -22.35
CA SER A 210 -6.58 15.90 -21.79
C SER A 210 -7.46 15.77 -20.54
N TYR A 211 -6.83 15.53 -19.40
CA TYR A 211 -7.47 15.44 -18.10
C TYR A 211 -8.41 16.61 -17.80
N LYS A 212 -9.63 16.30 -17.38
CA LYS A 212 -10.61 17.29 -16.89
C LYS A 212 -11.02 16.93 -15.46
N PRO A 213 -10.93 17.89 -14.51
CA PRO A 213 -11.27 17.64 -13.11
C PRO A 213 -12.77 17.49 -12.81
N ASN A 214 -13.67 17.87 -13.74
CA ASN A 214 -15.11 17.96 -13.53
C ASN A 214 -15.90 16.69 -13.90
N TRP A 215 -15.33 15.51 -13.65
CA TRP A 215 -16.01 14.24 -13.89
C TRP A 215 -17.01 13.83 -12.78
N ARG A 216 -17.05 14.58 -11.68
CA ARG A 216 -18.04 14.43 -10.60
C ARG A 216 -19.25 15.30 -10.96
N GLY A 217 -20.09 14.82 -11.89
CA GLY A 217 -21.34 15.46 -12.22
C GLY A 217 -22.31 15.55 -11.04
#